data_0cc9b05d4118ac0722c6ecd648371d91
#
_entry.id   0cc9b05d4118ac0722c6ecd648371d91
#
_cell.length_a   1.000
_cell.length_b   1.000
_cell.length_c   1.000
_cell.angle_alpha   90.00
_cell.angle_beta   90.00
_cell.angle_gamma   90.00
#
_symmetry.space_group_name_H-M   'P 1'
#
loop_
_entity.id
_entity.type
_entity.pdbx_description
1 polymer ?
#
loop_
_entity_poly.entity_id
_entity_poly.type
_entity_poly.pdbx_seq_one_letter_code
_entity_poly.pdbx_strand_id
1 'polypeptide(L)'
;MRKYAAMGLTAVLVAASFPAAVLADETDVKSVRIGAPYDPVTMDYAELNVDPATYIDTLISDTLIRSKQGEYIGGAADSWETSEDGKTWTFKLKEGLTYSDGKTPITSEDFVYAAKRLIDPEAGHYNAENGYILENGEEYYAGECEWDEVGIKAVDDLTIEYTFKNPQYESTFTSASLFAPLEESFVDSLGTEYGSSADKILTNGPFIVSDWVSDSTMTLVKNENYWDADSINMDEMDFKFNVTGDTGVDMMLADELDFVPTGNTQQQQTLTDAGFESTKYTTSYRCLNLNHKGKTEETGLFLGNANFRKAISYAIDRTALCASVMTSDEPATRLTAPSEAGVTGSFDEEFEYEGWPATADVEKAQEYLNAALDELGKTADE
;
A
#
# COMPACT_ATOMS: atom_id res chain seq x y z
N MET A 1 10.28 30.12 -15.78
CA MET A 1 9.79 29.55 -14.50
C MET A 1 8.68 28.57 -14.85
N ARG A 2 8.99 27.31 -14.84
CA ARG A 2 8.02 26.22 -15.04
C ARG A 2 7.35 25.96 -13.70
N LYS A 3 6.05 26.21 -13.59
CA LYS A 3 5.27 25.89 -12.41
C LYS A 3 4.68 24.49 -12.62
N TYR A 4 5.14 23.53 -11.86
CA TYR A 4 4.59 22.17 -11.85
C TYR A 4 3.66 22.00 -10.64
N ALA A 5 2.55 21.33 -10.87
CA ALA A 5 1.62 20.95 -9.80
C ALA A 5 2.18 19.74 -9.05
N ALA A 6 2.35 19.87 -7.74
CA ALA A 6 2.61 18.72 -6.87
C ALA A 6 1.31 17.95 -6.71
N MET A 7 1.14 16.85 -7.43
CA MET A 7 0.05 15.91 -7.20
C MET A 7 0.52 14.81 -6.25
N GLY A 8 -0.26 14.56 -5.22
CA GLY A 8 -0.02 13.45 -4.32
C GLY A 8 0.06 12.13 -5.08
N LEU A 9 1.13 11.38 -4.85
CA LEU A 9 1.25 10.02 -5.33
C LEU A 9 0.27 9.17 -4.52
N THR A 10 -0.97 9.11 -4.93
CA THR A 10 -1.74 7.92 -4.70
C THR A 10 -1.06 6.87 -5.55
N ALA A 11 -0.72 5.76 -5.00
CA ALA A 11 -0.36 4.57 -5.76
C ALA A 11 -1.54 4.02 -6.59
N VAL A 12 -2.52 4.82 -6.77
CA VAL A 12 -3.41 4.71 -7.90
C VAL A 12 -2.56 5.12 -9.07
N LEU A 13 -2.43 4.28 -10.02
CA LEU A 13 -2.06 4.66 -11.36
C LEU A 13 -2.84 5.91 -11.77
N VAL A 14 -2.40 7.05 -11.31
CA VAL A 14 -2.68 8.33 -11.93
C VAL A 14 -1.74 8.47 -13.11
N ALA A 15 -1.66 7.43 -13.91
CA ALA A 15 -1.19 7.54 -15.27
C ALA A 15 -2.16 8.35 -16.14
N ALA A 16 -3.28 8.83 -15.60
CA ALA A 16 -4.34 9.31 -16.47
C ALA A 16 -4.80 10.74 -16.28
N SER A 17 -4.22 11.55 -15.41
CA SER A 17 -4.63 12.98 -15.43
C SER A 17 -3.64 13.91 -14.76
N PHE A 18 -2.44 14.00 -15.30
CA PHE A 18 -1.79 15.30 -15.27
C PHE A 18 -2.60 16.22 -16.19
N PRO A 19 -3.06 17.40 -15.74
CA PRO A 19 -3.69 18.34 -16.64
C PRO A 19 -2.70 18.60 -17.78
N ALA A 20 -3.16 18.45 -19.02
CA ALA A 20 -2.43 18.79 -20.23
C ALA A 20 -2.10 20.28 -20.26
N ALA A 21 -1.04 20.68 -19.61
CA ALA A 21 -0.50 22.03 -19.58
C ALA A 21 1.02 22.04 -19.66
N VAL A 22 1.60 21.06 -20.35
CA VAL A 22 2.95 21.18 -20.87
C VAL A 22 2.84 20.90 -22.35
N LEU A 23 2.78 22.00 -23.13
CA LEU A 23 3.17 21.96 -24.52
C LEU A 23 4.70 21.80 -24.52
N ALA A 24 5.17 20.57 -24.30
CA ALA A 24 6.54 20.19 -24.59
C ALA A 24 6.66 19.99 -26.12
N ASP A 25 7.76 20.38 -26.66
CA ASP A 25 8.16 20.09 -28.05
C ASP A 25 8.14 18.55 -28.21
N GLU A 26 7.72 18.03 -29.37
CA GLU A 26 7.52 16.60 -29.65
C GLU A 26 8.78 15.69 -29.51
N THR A 27 9.87 16.22 -28.97
CA THR A 27 11.16 15.52 -28.78
C THR A 27 11.64 15.47 -27.32
N ASP A 28 10.93 16.07 -26.37
CA ASP A 28 11.36 16.07 -24.96
C ASP A 28 10.79 14.85 -24.22
N VAL A 29 11.66 14.06 -23.62
CA VAL A 29 11.33 12.98 -22.67
C VAL A 29 10.48 13.56 -21.54
N LYS A 30 9.31 12.97 -21.31
CA LYS A 30 8.44 13.35 -20.20
C LYS A 30 8.92 12.66 -18.94
N SER A 31 9.66 13.39 -18.12
CA SER A 31 10.22 12.86 -16.88
C SER A 31 9.69 13.59 -15.65
N VAL A 32 9.75 12.92 -14.48
CA VAL A 32 9.45 13.49 -13.18
C VAL A 32 10.52 13.08 -12.17
N ARG A 33 11.01 14.06 -11.38
CA ARG A 33 12.02 13.86 -10.33
C ARG A 33 11.33 13.85 -8.96
N ILE A 34 11.46 12.74 -8.25
CA ILE A 34 10.71 12.45 -7.01
C ILE A 34 11.67 12.29 -5.84
N GLY A 35 11.50 13.10 -4.80
CA GLY A 35 12.18 12.87 -3.52
C GLY A 35 11.42 11.84 -2.69
N ALA A 36 12.11 10.83 -2.20
CA ALA A 36 11.55 9.78 -1.34
C ALA A 36 12.33 9.67 -0.03
N PRO A 37 11.66 9.38 1.11
CA PRO A 37 12.31 9.38 2.42
C PRO A 37 13.29 8.22 2.63
N TYR A 38 13.09 7.09 1.96
CA TYR A 38 13.86 5.87 2.14
C TYR A 38 14.13 5.18 0.81
N ASP A 39 15.19 4.36 0.76
CA ASP A 39 15.42 3.36 -0.28
C ASP A 39 14.45 2.18 -0.06
N PRO A 40 13.86 1.57 -1.10
CA PRO A 40 13.03 0.37 -0.98
C PRO A 40 13.76 -0.86 -0.42
N VAL A 41 15.07 -0.93 -0.46
CA VAL A 41 15.92 -2.06 -0.02
C VAL A 41 15.73 -3.31 -0.89
N THR A 42 14.51 -3.66 -1.22
CA THR A 42 14.13 -4.76 -2.11
C THR A 42 12.87 -4.43 -2.87
N MET A 43 12.71 -5.00 -4.05
CA MET A 43 11.48 -5.01 -4.83
C MET A 43 10.87 -6.42 -4.93
N ASP A 44 11.24 -7.31 -4.03
CA ASP A 44 10.58 -8.60 -3.85
C ASP A 44 9.23 -8.41 -3.12
N TYR A 45 8.12 -8.71 -3.77
CA TYR A 45 6.76 -8.52 -3.24
C TYR A 45 6.51 -9.26 -1.92
N ALA A 46 7.20 -10.37 -1.70
CA ALA A 46 7.10 -11.14 -0.46
C ALA A 46 7.80 -10.46 0.73
N GLU A 47 8.70 -9.49 0.47
CA GLU A 47 9.56 -8.84 1.47
C GLU A 47 9.34 -7.33 1.61
N LEU A 48 8.47 -6.72 0.79
CA LEU A 48 8.21 -5.28 0.83
C LEU A 48 7.65 -4.85 2.20
N ASN A 49 8.33 -3.91 2.86
CA ASN A 49 7.94 -3.47 4.21
C ASN A 49 8.18 -1.98 4.48
N VAL A 50 8.51 -1.19 3.45
CA VAL A 50 8.73 0.25 3.56
C VAL A 50 7.92 1.03 2.54
N ASP A 51 7.44 2.23 2.91
CA ASP A 51 6.54 3.05 2.09
C ASP A 51 7.00 3.29 0.64
N PRO A 52 8.26 3.68 0.34
CA PRO A 52 8.65 3.88 -1.05
C PRO A 52 8.58 2.61 -1.90
N ALA A 53 8.89 1.46 -1.33
CA ALA A 53 8.79 0.19 -2.02
C ALA A 53 7.35 -0.10 -2.49
N THR A 54 6.35 0.18 -1.66
CA THR A 54 4.94 -0.04 -1.99
C THR A 54 4.43 0.89 -3.09
N TYR A 55 4.98 2.10 -3.23
CA TYR A 55 4.61 3.00 -4.34
C TYR A 55 5.29 2.56 -5.64
N ILE A 56 6.58 2.23 -5.59
CA ILE A 56 7.34 1.77 -6.75
C ILE A 56 6.79 0.44 -7.24
N ASP A 57 6.42 -0.46 -6.33
CA ASP A 57 5.79 -1.73 -6.65
C ASP A 57 4.57 -1.55 -7.57
N THR A 58 3.66 -0.63 -7.26
CA THR A 58 2.48 -0.38 -8.09
C THR A 58 2.79 0.24 -9.46
N LEU A 59 4.00 0.73 -9.66
CA LEU A 59 4.48 1.25 -10.96
C LEU A 59 5.13 0.16 -11.82
N ILE A 60 5.74 -0.84 -11.19
CA ILE A 60 6.46 -1.90 -11.90
C ILE A 60 5.70 -3.21 -11.99
N SER A 61 4.60 -3.36 -11.24
CA SER A 61 3.74 -4.55 -11.27
C SER A 61 2.33 -4.23 -11.76
N ASP A 62 1.71 -5.19 -12.41
CA ASP A 62 0.29 -5.17 -12.73
C ASP A 62 -0.40 -6.40 -12.11
N THR A 63 -1.45 -6.16 -11.36
CA THR A 63 -2.23 -7.17 -10.66
C THR A 63 -3.42 -7.63 -11.51
N LEU A 64 -4.19 -8.59 -11.02
CA LEU A 64 -5.38 -9.08 -11.73
C LEU A 64 -6.40 -7.97 -11.98
N ILE A 65 -6.66 -7.14 -10.96
CA ILE A 65 -7.58 -5.98 -11.01
C ILE A 65 -6.81 -4.71 -10.63
N ARG A 66 -7.17 -3.61 -11.26
CA ARG A 66 -6.64 -2.27 -10.98
C ARG A 66 -7.76 -1.34 -10.52
N SER A 67 -7.43 -0.40 -9.64
CA SER A 67 -8.33 0.70 -9.31
C SER A 67 -7.99 1.93 -10.16
N LYS A 68 -8.98 2.46 -10.87
CA LYS A 68 -8.84 3.68 -11.68
C LYS A 68 -9.97 4.64 -11.35
N GLN A 69 -9.66 5.75 -10.69
CA GLN A 69 -10.63 6.79 -10.32
C GLN A 69 -11.83 6.26 -9.52
N GLY A 70 -11.61 5.25 -8.67
CA GLY A 70 -12.66 4.62 -7.86
C GLY A 70 -13.43 3.50 -8.56
N GLU A 71 -13.12 3.20 -9.81
CA GLU A 71 -13.65 2.05 -10.53
C GLU A 71 -12.62 0.92 -10.57
N TYR A 72 -13.09 -0.33 -10.49
CA TYR A 72 -12.27 -1.51 -10.67
C TYR A 72 -12.27 -1.95 -12.12
N ILE A 73 -11.10 -2.05 -12.71
CA ILE A 73 -10.90 -2.45 -14.11
C ILE A 73 -9.91 -3.61 -14.17
N GLY A 74 -9.94 -4.37 -15.26
CA GLY A 74 -8.96 -5.44 -15.46
C GLY A 74 -7.55 -4.90 -15.63
N GLY A 75 -6.62 -5.38 -14.80
CA GLY A 75 -5.19 -5.30 -14.98
C GLY A 75 -4.72 -6.42 -15.90
N ALA A 76 -4.05 -7.43 -15.36
CA ALA A 76 -3.72 -8.65 -16.11
C ALA A 76 -4.97 -9.46 -16.52
N ALA A 77 -6.07 -9.38 -15.74
CA ALA A 77 -7.32 -10.02 -16.09
C ALA A 77 -8.08 -9.28 -17.20
N ASP A 78 -8.61 -10.02 -18.17
CA ASP A 78 -9.58 -9.54 -19.16
C ASP A 78 -11.00 -9.52 -18.59
N SER A 79 -11.33 -10.54 -17.80
CA SER A 79 -12.63 -10.70 -17.16
C SER A 79 -12.53 -11.57 -15.90
N TRP A 80 -13.56 -11.49 -15.04
CA TRP A 80 -13.67 -12.36 -13.87
C TRP A 80 -15.12 -12.65 -13.51
N GLU A 81 -15.29 -13.76 -12.81
CA GLU A 81 -16.58 -14.21 -12.26
C GLU A 81 -16.39 -14.58 -10.79
N THR A 82 -17.42 -14.38 -9.97
CA THR A 82 -17.43 -14.79 -8.57
C THR A 82 -18.61 -15.71 -8.26
N SER A 83 -18.43 -16.63 -7.34
CA SER A 83 -19.49 -17.49 -6.82
C SER A 83 -20.53 -16.68 -6.03
N GLU A 84 -21.74 -17.24 -5.84
CA GLU A 84 -22.82 -16.58 -5.09
C GLU A 84 -22.46 -16.23 -3.65
N ASP A 85 -21.55 -16.98 -3.03
CA ASP A 85 -21.07 -16.74 -1.67
C ASP A 85 -19.85 -15.80 -1.62
N GLY A 86 -19.36 -15.32 -2.77
CA GLY A 86 -18.24 -14.40 -2.87
C GLY A 86 -16.86 -15.02 -2.54
N LYS A 87 -16.78 -16.34 -2.38
CA LYS A 87 -15.55 -17.00 -1.94
C LYS A 87 -14.69 -17.54 -3.08
N THR A 88 -15.30 -17.94 -4.20
CA THR A 88 -14.55 -18.45 -5.35
C THR A 88 -14.56 -17.41 -6.47
N TRP A 89 -13.39 -17.08 -6.97
CA TRP A 89 -13.17 -16.12 -8.04
C TRP A 89 -12.39 -16.78 -9.17
N THR A 90 -12.94 -16.68 -10.39
CA THR A 90 -12.30 -17.19 -11.59
C THR A 90 -11.94 -16.02 -12.48
N PHE A 91 -10.65 -15.89 -12.78
CA PHE A 91 -10.11 -14.85 -13.67
C PHE A 91 -9.69 -15.44 -14.98
N LYS A 92 -10.01 -14.73 -16.07
CA LYS A 92 -9.46 -14.97 -17.38
C LYS A 92 -8.42 -13.90 -17.68
N LEU A 93 -7.17 -14.30 -17.92
CA LEU A 93 -6.10 -13.39 -18.30
C LEU A 93 -6.27 -12.85 -19.71
N LYS A 94 -5.75 -11.65 -19.96
CA LYS A 94 -5.60 -11.11 -21.32
C LYS A 94 -4.66 -11.99 -22.13
N GLU A 95 -4.95 -12.14 -23.41
CA GLU A 95 -4.06 -12.87 -24.33
C GLU A 95 -2.80 -12.05 -24.64
N GLY A 96 -1.67 -12.73 -24.77
CA GLY A 96 -0.41 -12.11 -25.22
C GLY A 96 0.32 -11.27 -24.18
N LEU A 97 -0.04 -11.39 -22.88
CA LEU A 97 0.72 -10.76 -21.81
C LEU A 97 2.15 -11.28 -21.79
N THR A 98 3.10 -10.35 -21.60
CA THR A 98 4.52 -10.68 -21.41
C THR A 98 5.08 -9.91 -20.23
N TYR A 99 6.13 -10.45 -19.64
CA TYR A 99 6.97 -9.70 -18.72
C TYR A 99 7.69 -8.54 -19.43
N SER A 100 8.36 -7.71 -18.65
CA SER A 100 9.06 -6.50 -19.11
C SER A 100 10.15 -6.75 -20.16
N ASP A 101 10.64 -7.98 -20.29
CA ASP A 101 11.58 -8.39 -21.35
C ASP A 101 10.93 -8.49 -22.75
N GLY A 102 9.60 -8.41 -22.84
CA GLY A 102 8.82 -8.50 -24.07
C GLY A 102 8.85 -9.87 -24.75
N LYS A 103 9.24 -10.94 -24.05
CA LYS A 103 9.43 -12.28 -24.60
C LYS A 103 8.84 -13.38 -23.74
N THR A 104 9.04 -13.30 -22.44
CA THR A 104 8.56 -14.30 -21.49
C THR A 104 7.06 -14.12 -21.33
N PRO A 105 6.23 -15.11 -21.70
CA PRO A 105 4.78 -14.99 -21.58
C PRO A 105 4.37 -15.07 -20.11
N ILE A 106 3.28 -14.40 -19.79
CA ILE A 106 2.63 -14.51 -18.46
C ILE A 106 1.47 -15.48 -18.59
N THR A 107 1.44 -16.46 -17.70
CA THR A 107 0.42 -17.49 -17.62
C THR A 107 -0.23 -17.55 -16.23
N SER A 108 -1.26 -18.36 -16.09
CA SER A 108 -1.91 -18.60 -14.80
C SER A 108 -0.98 -19.25 -13.78
N GLU A 109 -0.02 -20.06 -14.23
CA GLU A 109 0.97 -20.73 -13.36
C GLU A 109 1.89 -19.71 -12.65
N ASP A 110 2.18 -18.57 -13.26
CA ASP A 110 3.01 -17.53 -12.65
C ASP A 110 2.34 -16.93 -11.40
N PHE A 111 1.02 -16.85 -11.38
CA PHE A 111 0.25 -16.41 -10.20
C PHE A 111 0.18 -17.51 -9.13
N VAL A 112 0.05 -18.76 -9.56
CA VAL A 112 0.08 -19.92 -8.64
C VAL A 112 1.44 -20.04 -7.99
N TYR A 113 2.53 -19.87 -8.75
CA TYR A 113 3.90 -19.86 -8.23
C TYR A 113 4.10 -18.69 -7.24
N ALA A 114 3.66 -17.48 -7.59
CA ALA A 114 3.78 -16.31 -6.71
C ALA A 114 3.09 -16.53 -5.35
N ALA A 115 1.87 -17.08 -5.35
CA ALA A 115 1.14 -17.41 -4.14
C ALA A 115 1.84 -18.50 -3.31
N LYS A 116 2.32 -19.57 -3.99
CA LYS A 116 3.03 -20.67 -3.33
C LYS A 116 4.30 -20.20 -2.66
N ARG A 117 5.09 -19.38 -3.38
CA ARG A 117 6.32 -18.80 -2.86
C ARG A 117 6.04 -17.89 -1.66
N LEU A 118 5.01 -17.05 -1.74
CA LEU A 118 4.65 -16.11 -0.67
C LEU A 118 4.41 -16.82 0.68
N ILE A 119 3.70 -17.95 0.65
CA ILE A 119 3.36 -18.72 1.86
C ILE A 119 4.20 -20.00 2.03
N ASP A 120 5.41 -20.03 1.45
CA ASP A 120 6.33 -21.13 1.66
C ASP A 120 6.81 -21.16 3.12
N PRO A 121 6.51 -22.23 3.88
CA PRO A 121 6.89 -22.33 5.29
C PRO A 121 8.41 -22.38 5.51
N GLU A 122 9.20 -22.79 4.52
CA GLU A 122 10.65 -22.84 4.61
C GLU A 122 11.29 -21.47 4.37
N ALA A 123 10.67 -20.63 3.53
CA ALA A 123 11.16 -19.29 3.21
C ALA A 123 10.87 -18.29 4.34
N GLY A 124 9.69 -18.34 4.96
CA GLY A 124 9.31 -17.48 6.06
C GLY A 124 9.24 -15.99 5.68
N HIS A 125 8.69 -15.70 4.51
CA HIS A 125 8.60 -14.36 3.97
C HIS A 125 7.86 -13.37 4.88
N TYR A 126 8.29 -12.10 4.85
CA TYR A 126 7.71 -11.04 5.68
C TYR A 126 6.21 -10.85 5.45
N ASN A 127 5.76 -10.93 4.20
CA ASN A 127 4.36 -10.73 3.80
C ASN A 127 3.55 -12.03 3.68
N ALA A 128 4.01 -13.16 4.23
CA ALA A 128 3.33 -14.44 4.13
C ALA A 128 1.86 -14.39 4.61
N GLU A 129 1.57 -13.57 5.63
CA GLU A 129 0.20 -13.39 6.16
C GLU A 129 -0.80 -12.93 5.10
N ASN A 130 -0.37 -12.24 4.03
CA ASN A 130 -1.24 -11.83 2.94
C ASN A 130 -1.84 -13.02 2.18
N GLY A 131 -1.17 -14.16 2.18
CA GLY A 131 -1.68 -15.39 1.58
C GLY A 131 -2.61 -16.21 2.48
N TYR A 132 -2.74 -15.87 3.77
CA TYR A 132 -3.60 -16.61 4.70
C TYR A 132 -5.10 -16.37 4.47
N ILE A 133 -5.45 -15.44 3.61
CA ILE A 133 -6.84 -15.26 3.16
C ILE A 133 -7.31 -16.38 2.22
N LEU A 134 -6.40 -17.08 1.54
CA LEU A 134 -6.71 -18.26 0.74
C LEU A 134 -7.22 -19.38 1.64
N GLU A 135 -8.15 -20.20 1.13
CA GLU A 135 -8.54 -21.41 1.80
C GLU A 135 -7.31 -22.31 2.02
N ASN A 136 -7.10 -22.77 3.24
CA ASN A 136 -5.94 -23.55 3.69
C ASN A 136 -4.56 -22.85 3.54
N GLY A 137 -4.51 -21.52 3.27
CA GLY A 137 -3.23 -20.80 3.11
C GLY A 137 -2.40 -20.75 4.41
N GLU A 138 -3.06 -20.48 5.55
CA GLU A 138 -2.43 -20.48 6.87
C GLU A 138 -2.05 -21.90 7.32
N GLU A 139 -2.91 -22.87 7.03
CA GLU A 139 -2.71 -24.29 7.33
C GLU A 139 -1.52 -24.85 6.55
N TYR A 140 -1.34 -24.46 5.29
CA TYR A 140 -0.16 -24.82 4.50
C TYR A 140 1.12 -24.20 5.08
N TYR A 141 1.09 -22.90 5.40
CA TYR A 141 2.22 -22.23 6.04
C TYR A 141 2.60 -22.84 7.38
N ALA A 142 1.62 -23.36 8.14
CA ALA A 142 1.84 -24.07 9.40
C ALA A 142 2.31 -25.53 9.21
N GLY A 143 2.34 -26.04 7.98
CA GLY A 143 2.67 -27.43 7.67
C GLY A 143 1.57 -28.43 8.06
N GLU A 144 0.33 -28.00 8.11
CA GLU A 144 -0.84 -28.80 8.50
C GLU A 144 -1.60 -29.40 7.32
N CYS A 145 -1.34 -28.93 6.07
CA CYS A 145 -1.89 -29.48 4.84
C CYS A 145 -0.88 -29.43 3.69
N GLU A 146 -1.20 -30.09 2.58
CA GLU A 146 -0.38 -30.07 1.35
C GLU A 146 -0.77 -28.92 0.42
N TRP A 147 0.12 -28.56 -0.52
CA TRP A 147 -0.11 -27.41 -1.43
C TRP A 147 -1.38 -27.56 -2.29
N ASP A 148 -1.71 -28.78 -2.73
CA ASP A 148 -2.87 -29.06 -3.56
C ASP A 148 -4.23 -28.86 -2.87
N GLU A 149 -4.21 -28.61 -1.55
CA GLU A 149 -5.39 -28.27 -0.75
C GLU A 149 -5.57 -26.74 -0.60
N VAL A 150 -4.58 -25.93 -1.03
CA VAL A 150 -4.65 -24.46 -0.95
C VAL A 150 -5.59 -23.90 -2.03
N GLY A 151 -6.36 -22.90 -1.67
CA GLY A 151 -7.40 -22.31 -2.49
C GLY A 151 -6.90 -21.49 -3.70
N ILE A 152 -5.97 -22.01 -4.49
CA ILE A 152 -5.55 -21.42 -5.76
C ILE A 152 -5.16 -22.53 -6.74
N LYS A 153 -5.52 -22.36 -8.01
CA LYS A 153 -5.08 -23.25 -9.08
C LYS A 153 -5.12 -22.61 -10.46
N ALA A 154 -4.20 -22.98 -11.32
CA ALA A 154 -4.30 -22.77 -12.76
C ALA A 154 -5.30 -23.80 -13.34
N VAL A 155 -6.34 -23.31 -14.01
CA VAL A 155 -7.34 -24.16 -14.69
C VAL A 155 -6.86 -24.51 -16.11
N ASP A 156 -6.27 -23.51 -16.76
CA ASP A 156 -5.54 -23.59 -18.05
C ASP A 156 -4.56 -22.40 -18.11
N ASP A 157 -3.78 -22.28 -19.18
CA ASP A 157 -2.71 -21.26 -19.31
C ASP A 157 -3.20 -19.82 -19.07
N LEU A 158 -4.48 -19.52 -19.26
CA LEU A 158 -5.06 -18.18 -19.14
C LEU A 158 -6.18 -18.09 -18.09
N THR A 159 -6.46 -19.15 -17.34
CA THR A 159 -7.58 -19.18 -16.39
C THR A 159 -7.08 -19.57 -15.00
N ILE A 160 -7.32 -18.67 -14.01
CA ILE A 160 -6.95 -18.90 -12.62
C ILE A 160 -8.22 -18.93 -11.77
N GLU A 161 -8.28 -19.86 -10.82
CA GLU A 161 -9.32 -19.91 -9.81
C GLU A 161 -8.71 -19.73 -8.42
N TYR A 162 -9.28 -18.80 -7.66
CA TYR A 162 -8.99 -18.56 -6.25
C TYR A 162 -10.18 -18.97 -5.39
N THR A 163 -9.92 -19.62 -4.26
CA THR A 163 -10.91 -19.90 -3.22
C THR A 163 -10.42 -19.32 -1.89
N PHE A 164 -11.27 -18.55 -1.22
CA PHE A 164 -10.93 -17.81 -0.01
C PHE A 164 -11.66 -18.34 1.22
N LYS A 165 -11.08 -18.16 2.40
CA LYS A 165 -11.72 -18.46 3.69
C LYS A 165 -13.02 -17.66 3.89
N ASN A 166 -13.04 -16.40 3.43
CA ASN A 166 -14.16 -15.46 3.55
C ASN A 166 -14.49 -14.82 2.20
N PRO A 167 -15.72 -14.29 2.00
CA PRO A 167 -16.06 -13.52 0.81
C PRO A 167 -15.06 -12.40 0.54
N GLN A 168 -14.71 -12.18 -0.73
CA GLN A 168 -13.81 -11.13 -1.18
C GLN A 168 -14.51 -10.15 -2.11
N TYR A 169 -13.86 -9.02 -2.36
CA TYR A 169 -14.30 -7.95 -3.25
C TYR A 169 -13.19 -7.60 -4.25
N GLU A 170 -13.49 -6.86 -5.30
CA GLU A 170 -12.50 -6.47 -6.33
C GLU A 170 -11.26 -5.79 -5.74
N SER A 171 -11.42 -5.01 -4.66
CA SER A 171 -10.30 -4.33 -3.98
C SER A 171 -9.21 -5.28 -3.49
N THR A 172 -9.56 -6.51 -3.15
CA THR A 172 -8.61 -7.53 -2.70
C THR A 172 -7.53 -7.80 -3.75
N PHE A 173 -7.91 -7.81 -5.03
CA PHE A 173 -7.05 -8.22 -6.15
C PHE A 173 -6.16 -7.11 -6.69
N THR A 174 -6.07 -5.98 -5.99
CA THR A 174 -5.18 -4.85 -6.33
C THR A 174 -3.83 -4.90 -5.61
N SER A 175 -3.59 -5.92 -4.76
CA SER A 175 -2.33 -6.09 -4.02
C SER A 175 -1.34 -6.98 -4.78
N ALA A 176 -0.15 -6.46 -5.06
CA ALA A 176 0.87 -7.20 -5.82
C ALA A 176 1.41 -8.41 -5.06
N SER A 177 1.52 -8.37 -3.74
CA SER A 177 2.12 -9.44 -2.94
C SER A 177 1.49 -10.83 -3.14
N LEU A 178 0.19 -10.89 -3.47
CA LEU A 178 -0.53 -12.14 -3.73
C LEU A 178 -1.07 -12.25 -5.17
N PHE A 179 -1.26 -11.12 -5.87
CA PHE A 179 -2.01 -11.09 -7.13
C PHE A 179 -1.21 -10.52 -8.32
N ALA A 180 0.11 -10.33 -8.18
CA ALA A 180 1.02 -10.12 -9.29
C ALA A 180 1.73 -11.42 -9.67
N PRO A 181 2.02 -11.65 -10.97
CA PRO A 181 2.69 -12.86 -11.42
C PRO A 181 4.19 -12.82 -11.14
N LEU A 182 4.80 -13.98 -10.91
CA LEU A 182 6.24 -14.16 -10.83
C LEU A 182 6.68 -15.30 -11.75
N GLU A 183 7.72 -15.07 -12.56
CA GLU A 183 8.30 -16.10 -13.41
C GLU A 183 9.20 -17.03 -12.58
N GLU A 184 8.80 -18.28 -12.43
CA GLU A 184 9.43 -19.26 -11.54
C GLU A 184 10.92 -19.42 -11.79
N SER A 185 11.33 -19.68 -13.06
CA SER A 185 12.74 -19.96 -13.35
C SER A 185 13.64 -18.75 -13.16
N PHE A 186 13.15 -17.54 -13.38
CA PHE A 186 13.89 -16.30 -13.10
C PHE A 186 14.08 -16.09 -11.59
N VAL A 187 12.99 -16.19 -10.81
CA VAL A 187 13.04 -16.01 -9.36
C VAL A 187 13.90 -17.09 -8.71
N ASP A 188 13.70 -18.36 -9.07
CA ASP A 188 14.47 -19.48 -8.50
C ASP A 188 15.98 -19.39 -8.83
N SER A 189 16.32 -18.89 -10.03
CA SER A 189 17.71 -18.68 -10.40
C SER A 189 18.45 -17.67 -9.53
N LEU A 190 17.73 -16.72 -8.94
CA LEU A 190 18.25 -15.66 -8.09
C LEU A 190 18.11 -15.98 -6.60
N GLY A 191 17.12 -16.76 -6.22
CA GLY A 191 16.83 -17.09 -4.83
C GLY A 191 16.64 -15.81 -3.98
N THR A 192 17.39 -15.67 -2.91
CA THR A 192 17.29 -14.50 -1.99
C THR A 192 17.82 -13.19 -2.59
N GLU A 193 18.39 -13.21 -3.78
CA GLU A 193 18.84 -12.00 -4.47
C GLU A 193 17.76 -11.40 -5.38
N TYR A 194 16.63 -12.09 -5.59
CA TYR A 194 15.50 -11.54 -6.34
C TYR A 194 15.06 -10.20 -5.74
N GLY A 195 14.82 -9.20 -6.59
CA GLY A 195 14.37 -7.87 -6.16
C GLY A 195 15.46 -6.95 -5.58
N SER A 196 16.75 -7.37 -5.53
CA SER A 196 17.82 -6.60 -4.86
C SER A 196 18.54 -5.58 -5.75
N SER A 197 18.32 -5.61 -7.06
CA SER A 197 18.90 -4.66 -8.04
C SER A 197 18.11 -4.69 -9.34
N ALA A 198 18.29 -3.69 -10.19
CA ALA A 198 17.54 -3.53 -11.44
C ALA A 198 17.61 -4.76 -12.36
N ASP A 199 18.76 -5.41 -12.46
CA ASP A 199 18.98 -6.61 -13.28
C ASP A 199 18.40 -7.90 -12.66
N LYS A 200 17.91 -7.83 -11.44
CA LYS A 200 17.30 -8.93 -10.69
C LYS A 200 15.79 -8.76 -10.48
N ILE A 201 15.16 -7.98 -11.34
CA ILE A 201 13.73 -7.71 -11.34
C ILE A 201 13.18 -8.02 -12.71
N LEU A 202 12.14 -8.85 -12.77
CA LEU A 202 11.37 -9.12 -13.96
C LEU A 202 9.90 -8.92 -13.62
N THR A 203 9.28 -7.90 -14.19
CA THR A 203 7.95 -7.43 -13.81
C THR A 203 7.03 -7.31 -15.02
N ASN A 204 5.76 -7.02 -14.78
CA ASN A 204 4.72 -6.94 -15.80
C ASN A 204 3.99 -5.59 -15.82
N GLY A 205 4.49 -4.60 -15.08
CA GLY A 205 3.83 -3.32 -14.92
C GLY A 205 4.17 -2.29 -15.99
N PRO A 206 3.59 -1.07 -15.86
CA PRO A 206 3.77 0.03 -16.81
C PRO A 206 5.20 0.61 -16.88
N PHE A 207 6.03 0.38 -15.87
CA PHE A 207 7.42 0.84 -15.82
C PHE A 207 8.37 -0.30 -15.49
N ILE A 208 9.65 -0.10 -15.84
CA ILE A 208 10.77 -1.01 -15.59
C ILE A 208 11.80 -0.27 -14.76
N VAL A 209 12.40 -0.92 -13.77
CA VAL A 209 13.57 -0.40 -13.07
C VAL A 209 14.77 -0.48 -14.02
N SER A 210 15.20 0.64 -14.56
CA SER A 210 16.33 0.71 -15.51
C SER A 210 17.67 0.87 -14.82
N ASP A 211 17.70 1.58 -13.69
CA ASP A 211 18.88 1.76 -12.83
C ASP A 211 18.47 1.85 -11.37
N TRP A 212 19.29 1.31 -10.48
CA TRP A 212 19.09 1.40 -9.04
C TRP A 212 20.44 1.42 -8.32
N VAL A 213 20.73 2.57 -7.72
CA VAL A 213 21.87 2.75 -6.84
C VAL A 213 21.36 2.81 -5.41
N SER A 214 21.62 1.75 -4.65
CA SER A 214 21.14 1.60 -3.27
C SER A 214 21.45 2.84 -2.42
N ASP A 215 20.49 3.24 -1.57
CA ASP A 215 20.53 4.43 -0.72
C ASP A 215 20.68 5.77 -1.45
N SER A 216 20.54 5.79 -2.77
CA SER A 216 20.79 6.98 -3.58
C SER A 216 19.66 7.28 -4.56
N THR A 217 19.55 6.51 -5.63
CA THR A 217 18.63 6.80 -6.74
C THR A 217 18.03 5.53 -7.34
N MET A 218 16.85 5.68 -7.94
CA MET A 218 16.27 4.67 -8.82
C MET A 218 15.62 5.38 -10.00
N THR A 219 15.88 4.87 -11.20
CA THR A 219 15.24 5.36 -12.44
C THR A 219 14.29 4.28 -12.96
N LEU A 220 13.04 4.68 -13.14
CA LEU A 220 12.04 3.88 -13.83
C LEU A 220 11.84 4.42 -15.23
N VAL A 221 11.82 3.54 -16.24
CA VAL A 221 11.50 3.88 -17.63
C VAL A 221 10.21 3.19 -18.05
N LYS A 222 9.48 3.81 -18.96
CA LYS A 222 8.25 3.25 -19.51
C LYS A 222 8.49 1.85 -20.08
N ASN A 223 7.61 0.91 -19.76
CA ASN A 223 7.60 -0.43 -20.36
C ASN A 223 6.81 -0.43 -21.65
N GLU A 224 7.50 -0.42 -22.79
CA GLU A 224 6.87 -0.46 -24.11
C GLU A 224 6.18 -1.80 -24.41
N ASN A 225 6.46 -2.85 -23.63
CA ASN A 225 5.83 -4.16 -23.74
C ASN A 225 4.58 -4.32 -22.84
N TYR A 226 4.26 -3.27 -22.06
CA TYR A 226 3.09 -3.29 -21.23
C TYR A 226 1.80 -3.28 -22.05
N TRP A 227 0.81 -4.11 -21.70
CA TRP A 227 -0.40 -4.28 -22.49
C TRP A 227 -1.19 -2.98 -22.73
N ASP A 228 -1.09 -2.00 -21.81
CA ASP A 228 -1.74 -0.69 -21.90
C ASP A 228 -0.70 0.46 -22.04
N ALA A 229 0.43 0.20 -22.70
CA ALA A 229 1.52 1.15 -22.84
C ALA A 229 1.09 2.48 -23.51
N ASP A 230 0.13 2.43 -24.43
CA ASP A 230 -0.41 3.61 -25.11
C ASP A 230 -1.10 4.60 -24.16
N SER A 231 -1.60 4.14 -23.02
CA SER A 231 -2.22 5.01 -21.99
C SER A 231 -1.19 5.70 -21.08
N ILE A 232 0.06 5.26 -21.11
CA ILE A 232 1.14 5.77 -20.24
C ILE A 232 1.78 7.01 -20.90
N ASN A 233 1.58 8.16 -20.27
CA ASN A 233 2.05 9.45 -20.78
C ASN A 233 3.37 9.95 -20.17
N MET A 234 4.00 9.15 -19.30
CA MET A 234 5.28 9.42 -18.67
C MET A 234 6.32 8.48 -19.23
N ASP A 235 7.49 8.99 -19.61
CA ASP A 235 8.57 8.18 -20.17
C ASP A 235 9.56 7.72 -19.10
N GLU A 236 9.78 8.57 -18.06
CA GLU A 236 10.80 8.33 -17.04
C GLU A 236 10.38 8.89 -15.67
N MET A 237 10.74 8.19 -14.60
CA MET A 237 10.59 8.64 -13.22
C MET A 237 11.91 8.45 -12.48
N ASP A 238 12.48 9.56 -11.99
CA ASP A 238 13.72 9.55 -11.22
C ASP A 238 13.45 9.71 -9.74
N PHE A 239 13.72 8.68 -8.98
CA PHE A 239 13.63 8.70 -7.52
C PHE A 239 14.99 9.07 -6.92
N LYS A 240 14.98 10.01 -5.98
CA LYS A 240 16.13 10.32 -5.13
C LYS A 240 15.77 9.96 -3.71
N PHE A 241 16.49 9.02 -3.13
CA PHE A 241 16.24 8.50 -1.79
C PHE A 241 16.88 9.34 -0.69
N ASN A 242 16.45 9.09 0.57
CA ASN A 242 16.91 9.82 1.75
C ASN A 242 16.62 11.32 1.70
N VAL A 243 15.60 11.71 0.93
CA VAL A 243 15.13 13.09 0.82
C VAL A 243 13.96 13.30 1.78
N THR A 244 14.21 14.04 2.87
CA THR A 244 13.20 14.29 3.89
C THR A 244 13.21 15.74 4.35
N GLY A 245 12.08 16.20 4.90
CA GLY A 245 11.95 17.45 5.60
C GLY A 245 12.39 18.67 4.79
N ASP A 246 13.20 19.51 5.41
CA ASP A 246 13.64 20.78 4.81
C ASP A 246 14.57 20.56 3.61
N THR A 247 15.34 19.46 3.56
CA THR A 247 16.17 19.12 2.41
C THR A 247 15.32 18.95 1.15
N GLY A 248 14.19 18.25 1.25
CA GLY A 248 13.27 18.11 0.12
C GLY A 248 12.66 19.43 -0.33
N VAL A 249 12.31 20.30 0.62
CA VAL A 249 11.84 21.67 0.33
C VAL A 249 12.90 22.49 -0.42
N ASP A 250 14.15 22.47 0.06
CA ASP A 250 15.25 23.18 -0.56
C ASP A 250 15.52 22.69 -1.99
N MET A 251 15.45 21.38 -2.22
CA MET A 251 15.63 20.78 -3.56
C MET A 251 14.49 21.16 -4.51
N MET A 252 13.23 21.19 -4.04
CA MET A 252 12.10 21.71 -4.82
C MET A 252 12.31 23.18 -5.21
N LEU A 253 12.73 24.02 -4.28
CA LEU A 253 13.01 25.44 -4.52
C LEU A 253 14.21 25.66 -5.46
N ALA A 254 15.15 24.73 -5.47
CA ALA A 254 16.33 24.75 -6.36
C ALA A 254 16.04 24.17 -7.77
N ASP A 255 14.80 23.72 -8.05
CA ASP A 255 14.42 23.03 -9.32
C ASP A 255 15.20 21.72 -9.52
N GLU A 256 15.51 21.02 -8.42
CA GLU A 256 16.13 19.68 -8.45
C GLU A 256 15.12 18.55 -8.36
N LEU A 257 13.90 18.82 -7.87
CA LEU A 257 12.79 17.89 -7.77
C LEU A 257 11.49 18.51 -8.30
N ASP A 258 10.59 17.67 -8.74
CA ASP A 258 9.23 18.01 -9.17
C ASP A 258 8.17 17.60 -8.15
N PHE A 259 8.52 16.65 -7.29
CA PHE A 259 7.65 16.15 -6.21
C PHE A 259 8.45 15.81 -4.95
N VAL A 260 7.90 16.15 -3.78
CA VAL A 260 8.41 15.73 -2.47
C VAL A 260 7.26 15.61 -1.46
N PRO A 261 7.23 14.58 -0.61
CA PRO A 261 6.32 14.54 0.52
C PRO A 261 6.73 15.56 1.59
N THR A 262 5.77 16.32 2.11
CA THR A 262 6.01 17.26 3.23
C THR A 262 5.57 16.64 4.55
N GLY A 263 6.40 16.77 5.58
CA GLY A 263 6.13 16.20 6.91
C GLY A 263 5.37 17.13 7.86
N ASN A 264 5.22 18.42 7.51
CA ASN A 264 4.54 19.39 8.36
C ASN A 264 4.00 20.59 7.58
N THR A 265 3.11 21.34 8.21
CA THR A 265 2.43 22.50 7.63
C THR A 265 3.38 23.63 7.23
N GLN A 266 4.52 23.81 7.92
CA GLN A 266 5.48 24.85 7.59
C GLN A 266 6.18 24.58 6.24
N GLN A 267 6.58 23.35 6.00
CA GLN A 267 7.17 22.91 4.72
C GLN A 267 6.17 23.08 3.58
N GLN A 268 4.93 22.63 3.79
CA GLN A 268 3.83 22.82 2.84
C GLN A 268 3.61 24.29 2.51
N GLN A 269 3.53 25.16 3.53
CA GLN A 269 3.33 26.60 3.35
C GLN A 269 4.49 27.24 2.57
N THR A 270 5.73 26.85 2.86
CA THR A 270 6.92 27.35 2.17
C THR A 270 6.85 27.04 0.66
N LEU A 271 6.48 25.82 0.28
CA LEU A 271 6.32 25.43 -1.11
C LEU A 271 5.11 26.12 -1.76
N THR A 272 4.00 26.25 -1.06
CA THR A 272 2.80 26.96 -1.54
C THR A 272 3.08 28.43 -1.80
N ASP A 273 3.79 29.12 -0.88
CA ASP A 273 4.21 30.52 -1.04
C ASP A 273 5.16 30.71 -2.24
N ALA A 274 5.95 29.70 -2.57
CA ALA A 274 6.80 29.65 -3.76
C ALA A 274 6.02 29.34 -5.05
N GLY A 275 4.74 28.98 -4.93
CA GLY A 275 3.82 28.74 -6.05
C GLY A 275 3.72 27.29 -6.48
N PHE A 276 4.15 26.34 -5.64
CA PHE A 276 3.90 24.92 -5.84
C PHE A 276 2.49 24.58 -5.36
N GLU A 277 1.86 23.62 -6.02
CA GLU A 277 0.60 23.07 -5.57
C GLU A 277 0.84 21.99 -4.52
N SER A 278 -0.03 21.93 -3.51
CA SER A 278 -0.02 20.90 -2.48
C SER A 278 -1.33 20.14 -2.49
N THR A 279 -1.24 18.82 -2.50
CA THR A 279 -2.41 17.95 -2.33
C THR A 279 -2.28 17.22 -1.01
N LYS A 280 -3.30 17.34 -0.17
CA LYS A 280 -3.40 16.53 1.04
C LYS A 280 -3.88 15.15 0.66
N TYR A 281 -3.12 14.18 1.12
CA TYR A 281 -3.41 12.78 0.86
C TYR A 281 -3.53 12.02 2.19
N THR A 282 -4.67 11.38 2.41
CA THR A 282 -4.92 10.59 3.62
C THR A 282 -4.92 9.11 3.26
N THR A 283 -3.82 8.42 3.57
CA THR A 283 -3.66 6.98 3.32
C THR A 283 -3.69 6.13 4.56
N SER A 284 -3.43 6.74 5.70
CA SER A 284 -3.23 6.02 6.94
C SER A 284 -3.65 6.86 8.13
N TYR A 285 -3.80 6.22 9.26
CA TYR A 285 -4.00 6.89 10.54
C TYR A 285 -2.90 6.46 11.52
N ARG A 286 -2.54 7.38 12.40
CA ARG A 286 -1.64 7.10 13.52
C ARG A 286 -2.47 6.69 14.72
N CYS A 287 -2.14 5.58 15.32
CA CYS A 287 -2.85 5.08 16.49
C CYS A 287 -1.89 4.73 17.63
N LEU A 288 -2.39 4.86 18.86
CA LEU A 288 -1.75 4.35 20.06
C LEU A 288 -2.19 2.90 20.25
N ASN A 289 -1.30 1.96 19.95
CA ASN A 289 -1.54 0.55 20.20
C ASN A 289 -1.28 0.22 21.67
N LEU A 290 -2.30 -0.25 22.36
CA LEU A 290 -2.22 -0.66 23.75
C LEU A 290 -2.03 -2.17 23.85
N ASN A 291 -0.93 -2.62 24.45
CA ASN A 291 -0.69 -4.04 24.68
C ASN A 291 -1.62 -4.58 25.79
N HIS A 292 -2.70 -5.24 25.40
CA HIS A 292 -3.71 -5.77 26.32
C HIS A 292 -3.16 -6.81 27.33
N LYS A 293 -2.09 -7.51 26.99
CA LYS A 293 -1.43 -8.46 27.90
C LYS A 293 -0.50 -7.77 28.89
N GLY A 294 -0.14 -6.52 28.60
CA GLY A 294 0.85 -5.78 29.35
C GLY A 294 2.26 -6.39 29.25
N LYS A 295 3.24 -5.66 29.79
CA LYS A 295 4.62 -6.17 29.94
C LYS A 295 4.81 -6.85 31.30
N THR A 296 4.01 -6.47 32.27
CA THR A 296 3.92 -7.06 33.62
C THR A 296 2.49 -7.45 33.93
N GLU A 297 2.27 -8.30 34.91
CA GLU A 297 0.93 -8.69 35.35
C GLU A 297 0.06 -7.46 35.71
N GLU A 298 0.65 -6.49 36.40
CA GLU A 298 -0.04 -5.25 36.79
C GLU A 298 -0.43 -4.40 35.56
N THR A 299 0.49 -4.16 34.63
CA THR A 299 0.16 -3.42 33.40
C THR A 299 -0.84 -4.16 32.53
N GLY A 300 -0.79 -5.51 32.50
CA GLY A 300 -1.77 -6.34 31.79
C GLY A 300 -3.17 -6.25 32.44
N LEU A 301 -3.25 -6.14 33.77
CA LEU A 301 -4.50 -5.97 34.47
C LEU A 301 -5.23 -4.67 34.02
N PHE A 302 -4.55 -3.56 34.00
CA PHE A 302 -5.14 -2.28 33.59
C PHE A 302 -5.37 -2.22 32.06
N LEU A 303 -4.37 -2.52 31.23
CA LEU A 303 -4.50 -2.45 29.78
C LEU A 303 -5.44 -3.51 29.20
N GLY A 304 -5.66 -4.60 29.90
CA GLY A 304 -6.68 -5.61 29.58
C GLY A 304 -8.11 -5.12 29.83
N ASN A 305 -8.31 -4.16 30.74
CA ASN A 305 -9.62 -3.63 31.07
C ASN A 305 -10.13 -2.65 30.01
N ALA A 306 -11.34 -2.88 29.49
CA ALA A 306 -11.91 -2.07 28.40
C ALA A 306 -12.20 -0.62 28.84
N ASN A 307 -12.69 -0.42 30.08
CA ASN A 307 -12.99 0.90 30.61
C ASN A 307 -11.71 1.71 30.81
N PHE A 308 -10.61 1.08 31.23
CA PHE A 308 -9.32 1.76 31.34
C PHE A 308 -8.82 2.26 29.99
N ARG A 309 -8.93 1.44 28.92
CA ARG A 309 -8.56 1.87 27.57
C ARG A 309 -9.46 2.97 27.03
N LYS A 310 -10.78 2.95 27.34
CA LYS A 310 -11.70 4.04 27.03
C LYS A 310 -11.31 5.33 27.76
N ALA A 311 -10.97 5.24 29.05
CA ALA A 311 -10.50 6.41 29.81
C ALA A 311 -9.31 7.08 29.15
N ILE A 312 -8.31 6.30 28.72
CA ILE A 312 -7.16 6.84 27.97
C ILE A 312 -7.62 7.53 26.67
N SER A 313 -8.49 6.89 25.91
CA SER A 313 -8.96 7.43 24.63
C SER A 313 -9.73 8.74 24.78
N TYR A 314 -10.58 8.88 25.80
CA TYR A 314 -11.35 10.09 26.06
C TYR A 314 -10.51 11.20 26.70
N ALA A 315 -9.38 10.88 27.35
CA ALA A 315 -8.46 11.86 27.91
C ALA A 315 -7.55 12.54 26.85
N ILE A 316 -7.43 11.97 25.67
CA ILE A 316 -6.55 12.50 24.61
C ILE A 316 -7.27 13.59 23.81
N ASP A 317 -6.71 14.79 23.81
CA ASP A 317 -7.11 15.87 22.89
C ASP A 317 -6.39 15.71 21.55
N ARG A 318 -7.04 15.07 20.58
CA ARG A 318 -6.50 14.80 19.25
C ARG A 318 -6.34 16.10 18.44
N THR A 319 -7.26 17.04 18.62
CA THR A 319 -7.20 18.35 17.96
C THR A 319 -5.96 19.13 18.40
N ALA A 320 -5.72 19.20 19.71
CA ALA A 320 -4.52 19.87 20.24
C ALA A 320 -3.23 19.13 19.84
N LEU A 321 -3.25 17.81 19.80
CA LEU A 321 -2.12 16.99 19.35
C LEU A 321 -1.77 17.27 17.88
N CYS A 322 -2.75 17.25 16.99
CA CYS A 322 -2.56 17.59 15.58
C CYS A 322 -2.07 19.04 15.42
N ALA A 323 -2.65 19.98 16.14
CA ALA A 323 -2.25 21.39 16.04
C ALA A 323 -0.81 21.68 16.52
N SER A 324 -0.26 20.87 17.44
CA SER A 324 1.03 21.13 18.08
C SER A 324 2.19 20.26 17.62
N VAL A 325 1.93 19.01 17.26
CA VAL A 325 2.99 18.01 16.99
C VAL A 325 2.81 17.36 15.61
N MET A 326 1.57 17.10 15.20
CA MET A 326 1.23 16.40 13.96
C MET A 326 0.51 17.35 13.01
N THR A 327 1.13 18.46 12.66
CA THR A 327 0.48 19.59 11.99
C THR A 327 -0.03 19.29 10.58
N SER A 328 0.40 18.19 9.97
CA SER A 328 -0.13 17.68 8.71
C SER A 328 -1.33 16.73 8.85
N ASP A 329 -1.59 16.24 10.08
CA ASP A 329 -2.61 15.25 10.36
C ASP A 329 -3.94 15.91 10.75
N GLU A 330 -5.02 15.14 10.68
CA GLU A 330 -6.34 15.53 11.20
C GLU A 330 -6.75 14.63 12.36
N PRO A 331 -7.57 15.15 13.31
CA PRO A 331 -8.04 14.34 14.42
C PRO A 331 -8.89 13.17 13.94
N ALA A 332 -8.41 11.95 14.13
CA ALA A 332 -9.18 10.75 13.82
C ALA A 332 -10.16 10.44 14.98
N THR A 333 -11.44 10.36 14.65
CA THR A 333 -12.51 9.97 15.59
C THR A 333 -12.98 8.54 15.44
N ARG A 334 -12.40 7.80 14.49
CA ARG A 334 -12.70 6.39 14.14
C ARG A 334 -11.43 5.70 13.66
N LEU A 335 -11.49 4.36 13.57
CA LEU A 335 -10.39 3.57 12.98
C LEU A 335 -10.38 3.61 11.47
N THR A 336 -11.55 3.73 10.85
CA THR A 336 -11.67 3.73 9.38
C THR A 336 -11.57 5.17 8.87
N ALA A 337 -10.75 5.40 7.85
CA ALA A 337 -10.66 6.71 7.23
C ALA A 337 -12.00 7.09 6.55
N PRO A 338 -12.38 8.38 6.55
CA PRO A 338 -13.63 8.82 5.91
C PRO A 338 -13.70 8.50 4.41
N SER A 339 -12.53 8.37 3.77
CA SER A 339 -12.39 8.04 2.34
C SER A 339 -12.30 6.54 2.07
N GLU A 340 -12.36 5.70 3.10
CA GLU A 340 -12.31 4.25 2.91
C GLU A 340 -13.53 3.78 2.12
N ALA A 341 -13.30 2.93 1.13
CA ALA A 341 -14.36 2.40 0.29
C ALA A 341 -15.28 1.46 1.08
N GLY A 342 -16.57 1.68 1.00
CA GLY A 342 -17.61 0.75 1.39
C GLY A 342 -18.04 -0.13 0.22
N VAL A 343 -19.15 -0.82 0.37
CA VAL A 343 -19.71 -1.70 -0.69
C VAL A 343 -20.43 -0.89 -1.77
N THR A 344 -21.12 0.18 -1.41
CA THR A 344 -21.95 1.01 -2.30
C THR A 344 -21.56 2.49 -2.29
N GLY A 345 -20.65 2.89 -1.39
CA GLY A 345 -20.21 4.26 -1.20
C GLY A 345 -18.97 4.31 -0.33
N SER A 346 -18.83 5.30 0.54
CA SER A 346 -17.80 5.30 1.56
C SER A 346 -18.23 4.47 2.77
N PHE A 347 -17.28 3.90 3.49
CA PHE A 347 -17.56 3.14 4.72
C PHE A 347 -18.35 3.99 5.74
N ASP A 348 -18.06 5.28 5.85
CA ASP A 348 -18.72 6.21 6.75
C ASP A 348 -20.18 6.48 6.40
N GLU A 349 -20.57 6.36 5.11
CA GLU A 349 -21.96 6.51 4.65
C GLU A 349 -22.75 5.23 4.90
N GLU A 350 -22.11 4.08 4.86
CA GLU A 350 -22.77 2.77 5.02
C GLU A 350 -22.91 2.34 6.48
N PHE A 351 -21.97 2.74 7.35
CA PHE A 351 -21.91 2.28 8.74
C PHE A 351 -21.86 3.45 9.73
N GLU A 352 -22.96 3.64 10.44
CA GLU A 352 -22.98 4.52 11.61
C GLU A 352 -22.47 3.76 12.85
N TYR A 353 -21.42 4.27 13.46
CA TYR A 353 -20.95 3.78 14.78
C TYR A 353 -20.45 4.94 15.65
N GLU A 354 -20.55 4.75 16.96
CA GLU A 354 -20.08 5.75 17.93
C GLU A 354 -18.55 5.79 17.92
N GLY A 355 -18.00 6.91 17.40
CA GLY A 355 -16.56 7.19 17.44
C GLY A 355 -16.12 7.74 18.80
N TRP A 356 -14.89 8.13 18.90
CA TRP A 356 -14.34 8.86 20.05
C TRP A 356 -14.22 10.35 19.74
N PRO A 357 -14.15 11.21 20.80
CA PRO A 357 -14.14 12.65 20.60
C PRO A 357 -12.84 13.15 19.95
N ALA A 358 -12.94 14.19 19.11
CA ALA A 358 -11.78 14.88 18.55
C ALA A 358 -11.01 15.67 19.63
N THR A 359 -11.72 16.25 20.61
CA THR A 359 -11.17 16.94 21.77
C THR A 359 -11.31 16.09 23.03
N ALA A 360 -10.47 16.31 24.03
CA ALA A 360 -10.57 15.57 25.27
C ALA A 360 -11.93 15.79 25.96
N ASP A 361 -12.53 14.68 26.42
CA ASP A 361 -13.69 14.68 27.33
C ASP A 361 -13.23 14.14 28.68
N VAL A 362 -12.75 15.07 29.52
CA VAL A 362 -12.17 14.74 30.82
C VAL A 362 -13.19 14.16 31.80
N GLU A 363 -14.46 14.60 31.71
CA GLU A 363 -15.51 14.09 32.58
C GLU A 363 -15.79 12.61 32.27
N LYS A 364 -15.96 12.29 30.99
CA LYS A 364 -16.20 10.91 30.54
C LYS A 364 -14.97 10.03 30.72
N ALA A 365 -13.77 10.57 30.53
CA ALA A 365 -12.53 9.86 30.84
C ALA A 365 -12.45 9.46 32.32
N GLN A 366 -12.82 10.37 33.25
CA GLN A 366 -12.86 10.09 34.67
C GLN A 366 -13.96 9.07 35.03
N GLU A 367 -15.12 9.14 34.39
CA GLU A 367 -16.18 8.13 34.56
C GLU A 367 -15.69 6.74 34.20
N TYR A 368 -15.06 6.56 33.02
CA TYR A 368 -14.49 5.30 32.60
C TYR A 368 -13.34 4.83 33.50
N LEU A 369 -12.49 5.76 33.96
CA LEU A 369 -11.42 5.42 34.91
C LEU A 369 -11.98 4.87 36.22
N ASN A 370 -12.98 5.53 36.78
CA ASN A 370 -13.62 5.08 38.01
C ASN A 370 -14.27 3.70 37.84
N ALA A 371 -14.97 3.50 36.71
CA ALA A 371 -15.54 2.19 36.40
C ALA A 371 -14.46 1.09 36.28
N ALA A 372 -13.33 1.39 35.66
CA ALA A 372 -12.21 0.46 35.58
C ALA A 372 -11.62 0.12 36.95
N LEU A 373 -11.41 1.14 37.80
CA LEU A 373 -10.90 0.93 39.16
C LEU A 373 -11.84 0.08 40.01
N ASP A 374 -13.15 0.34 39.91
CA ASP A 374 -14.17 -0.46 40.63
C ASP A 374 -14.16 -1.94 40.16
N GLU A 375 -14.11 -2.18 38.84
CA GLU A 375 -14.04 -3.52 38.25
C GLU A 375 -12.76 -4.28 38.65
N LEU A 376 -11.65 -3.57 38.79
CA LEU A 376 -10.36 -4.12 39.17
C LEU A 376 -10.15 -4.21 40.72
N GLY A 377 -11.07 -3.67 41.49
CA GLY A 377 -10.93 -3.58 42.94
C GLY A 377 -9.75 -2.73 43.40
N LYS A 378 -9.45 -1.65 42.64
CA LYS A 378 -8.34 -0.75 42.85
C LYS A 378 -8.81 0.65 43.23
N THR A 379 -7.91 1.45 43.78
CA THR A 379 -8.13 2.87 44.07
C THR A 379 -7.22 3.76 43.23
N ALA A 380 -7.54 5.04 43.12
CA ALA A 380 -6.73 5.99 42.35
C ALA A 380 -5.30 6.21 42.90
N ASP A 381 -5.03 5.79 44.14
CA ASP A 381 -3.72 5.92 44.78
C ASP A 381 -2.84 4.65 44.61
N GLU A 382 -3.38 3.60 44.05
CA GLU A 382 -2.71 2.34 43.70
C GLU A 382 -2.32 2.27 42.21
#